data_42d82e9780b1308785c8d3f96213a560
#
_entry.id   42d82e9780b1308785c8d3f96213a560
#
_cell.length_a   1.000
_cell.length_b   1.000
_cell.length_c   1.000
_cell.angle_alpha   90.00
_cell.angle_beta   90.00
_cell.angle_gamma   90.00
#
_symmetry.space_group_name_H-M   'P 1'
#
loop_
_entity.id
_entity.type
_entity.pdbx_description
1 polymer ?
#
loop_
_entity_poly.entity_id
_entity_poly.type
_entity_poly.pdbx_seq_one_letter_code
_entity_poly.pdbx_strand_id
1 'polypeptide(L)'
;YRNTIAAKQVDPRPETYYYKIDIQPSVIFTLGEHHNIGLTFEYYNLREDVEMTLSNLEQAQHFFIMKGLGYFTSDLGGNYVRRQYNGNSVGGELQYNFKGDVNLIVTGSWARKVEDVTVPIATQPKKQGSVVDDRLKVSLAANTTTRGGYTHSVRLSYQDRAIDGIEYVQKYDNNYESQDWITIWKGIRSQYRTHHIDFNY
;
A
#
# COMPACT_ATOMS: atom_id res chain seq x y z
N TYR A 1 12.76 10.03 0.17
CA TYR A 1 11.92 10.91 -0.69
C TYR A 1 12.11 10.51 -2.15
N ARG A 2 11.01 10.22 -2.82
CA ARG A 2 11.00 9.93 -4.26
C ARG A 2 9.88 10.72 -4.92
N ASN A 3 10.21 11.45 -5.97
CA ASN A 3 9.25 12.12 -6.85
C ASN A 3 9.43 11.56 -8.26
N THR A 4 8.34 11.17 -8.91
CA THR A 4 8.38 10.61 -10.25
C THR A 4 7.24 11.18 -11.06
N ILE A 5 7.53 11.57 -12.31
CA ILE A 5 6.56 11.99 -13.30
C ILE A 5 6.60 10.94 -14.40
N ALA A 6 5.46 10.37 -14.72
CA ALA A 6 5.30 9.48 -15.86
C ALA A 6 4.24 10.05 -16.80
N ALA A 7 4.57 10.17 -18.08
CA ALA A 7 3.68 10.69 -19.09
C ALA A 7 3.76 9.85 -20.38
N LYS A 8 2.63 9.73 -21.08
CA LYS A 8 2.51 9.07 -22.38
C LYS A 8 2.27 10.10 -23.48
N GLN A 9 2.90 9.91 -24.65
CA GLN A 9 2.79 10.87 -25.76
C GLN A 9 1.57 10.66 -26.66
N VAL A 10 0.91 9.49 -26.56
CA VAL A 10 -0.24 9.11 -27.40
C VAL A 10 -1.51 9.18 -26.58
N ASP A 11 -2.59 9.72 -27.14
CA ASP A 11 -3.90 9.81 -26.48
C ASP A 11 -4.51 8.41 -26.19
N PRO A 12 -5.17 8.21 -25.03
CA PRO A 12 -5.25 9.15 -23.91
C PRO A 12 -3.90 9.29 -23.22
N ARG A 13 -3.58 10.50 -22.74
CA ARG A 13 -2.29 10.81 -22.09
C ARG A 13 -2.43 10.77 -20.58
N PRO A 14 -2.01 9.69 -19.92
CA PRO A 14 -1.89 9.68 -18.49
C PRO A 14 -0.64 10.47 -18.06
N GLU A 15 -0.82 11.37 -17.14
CA GLU A 15 0.25 12.04 -16.40
C GLU A 15 0.13 11.68 -14.94
N THR A 16 1.22 11.22 -14.33
CA THR A 16 1.24 10.80 -12.94
C THR A 16 2.33 11.55 -12.19
N TYR A 17 1.93 12.25 -11.15
CA TYR A 17 2.81 12.89 -10.19
C TYR A 17 2.80 12.08 -8.91
N TYR A 18 3.94 11.50 -8.58
CA TYR A 18 4.10 10.59 -7.46
C TYR A 18 5.10 11.12 -6.44
N TYR A 19 4.71 11.07 -5.17
CA TYR A 19 5.53 11.45 -4.05
C TYR A 19 5.39 10.41 -2.95
N LYS A 20 6.52 9.97 -2.38
CA LYS A 20 6.55 9.04 -1.24
C LYS A 20 7.62 9.48 -0.23
N ILE A 21 7.24 9.53 1.05
CA ILE A 21 8.16 9.59 2.19
C ILE A 21 8.10 8.26 2.93
N ASP A 22 9.26 7.72 3.26
CA ASP A 22 9.43 6.47 4.00
C ASP A 22 10.40 6.73 5.16
N ILE A 23 9.98 6.39 6.38
CA ILE A 23 10.74 6.62 7.62
C ILE A 23 10.74 5.32 8.40
N GLN A 24 11.93 4.75 8.66
CA GLN A 24 12.10 3.47 9.35
C GLN A 24 13.17 3.56 10.43
N PRO A 25 12.89 4.18 11.59
CA PRO A 25 13.80 4.17 12.72
C PRO A 25 13.88 2.77 13.33
N SER A 26 15.11 2.36 13.65
CA SER A 26 15.37 1.06 14.28
C SER A 26 16.29 1.22 15.47
N VAL A 27 16.10 0.38 16.48
CA VAL A 27 16.96 0.30 17.67
C VAL A 27 17.29 -1.16 17.93
N ILE A 28 18.53 -1.42 18.34
CA ILE A 28 19.02 -2.76 18.68
C ILE A 28 19.52 -2.72 20.12
N PHE A 29 19.03 -3.67 20.92
CA PHE A 29 19.47 -3.92 22.29
C PHE A 29 20.31 -5.20 22.29
N THR A 30 21.55 -5.08 22.73
CA THR A 30 22.46 -6.23 22.91
C THR A 30 22.39 -6.68 24.37
N LEU A 31 22.00 -7.93 24.58
CA LEU A 31 21.83 -8.54 25.89
C LEU A 31 22.89 -9.64 26.04
N GLY A 32 24.00 -9.29 26.69
CA GLY A 32 25.17 -10.19 26.80
C GLY A 32 25.86 -10.43 25.45
N GLU A 33 26.55 -11.58 25.32
CA GLU A 33 27.37 -11.86 24.12
C GLU A 33 26.59 -12.53 22.99
N HIS A 34 25.45 -13.13 23.30
CA HIS A 34 24.75 -14.02 22.37
C HIS A 34 23.38 -13.50 21.91
N HIS A 35 22.79 -12.53 22.56
CA HIS A 35 21.40 -12.13 22.33
C HIS A 35 21.30 -10.69 21.86
N ASN A 36 20.54 -10.47 20.76
CA ASN A 36 20.18 -9.14 20.31
C ASN A 36 18.67 -9.07 20.05
N ILE A 37 18.07 -7.96 20.45
CA ILE A 37 16.66 -7.66 20.17
C ILE A 37 16.62 -6.37 19.35
N GLY A 38 16.02 -6.44 18.17
CA GLY A 38 15.81 -5.30 17.28
C GLY A 38 14.34 -4.89 17.27
N LEU A 39 14.10 -3.59 17.35
CA LEU A 39 12.78 -3.00 17.16
C LEU A 39 12.87 -2.01 16.00
N THR A 40 11.95 -2.13 15.05
CA THR A 40 11.82 -1.21 13.92
C THR A 40 10.40 -0.66 13.91
N PHE A 41 10.27 0.62 13.75
CA PHE A 41 9.01 1.29 13.44
C PHE A 41 9.04 1.68 11.98
N GLU A 42 7.93 1.47 11.27
CA GLU A 42 7.78 1.82 9.86
C GLU A 42 6.61 2.78 9.68
N TYR A 43 6.88 3.89 9.03
CA TYR A 43 5.85 4.81 8.59
C TYR A 43 6.14 5.25 7.16
N TYR A 44 5.12 5.19 6.28
CA TYR A 44 5.21 5.89 5.02
C TYR A 44 3.95 6.69 4.70
N ASN A 45 4.15 7.76 3.95
CA ASN A 45 3.10 8.56 3.33
C ASN A 45 3.31 8.56 1.83
N LEU A 46 2.22 8.34 1.10
CA LEU A 46 2.16 8.31 -0.35
C LEU A 46 1.13 9.31 -0.82
N ARG A 47 1.49 10.10 -1.82
CA ARG A 47 0.53 10.88 -2.60
C ARG A 47 0.80 10.67 -4.08
N GLU A 48 -0.26 10.38 -4.81
CA GLU A 48 -0.22 10.23 -6.26
C GLU A 48 -1.38 11.01 -6.86
N ASP A 49 -1.06 11.89 -7.80
CA ASP A 49 -2.02 12.60 -8.63
C ASP A 49 -1.94 12.01 -10.05
N VAL A 50 -3.02 11.43 -10.50
CA VAL A 50 -3.16 10.86 -11.86
C VAL A 50 -4.15 11.70 -12.64
N GLU A 51 -3.71 12.17 -13.79
CA GLU A 51 -4.48 12.98 -14.70
C GLU A 51 -4.49 12.33 -16.07
N MET A 52 -5.68 12.25 -16.69
CA MET A 52 -5.81 11.76 -18.06
C MET A 52 -6.32 12.88 -18.94
N THR A 53 -5.54 13.25 -19.94
CA THR A 53 -5.85 14.32 -20.88
C THR A 53 -5.94 13.79 -22.31
N LEU A 54 -6.69 14.49 -23.16
CA LEU A 54 -6.76 14.26 -24.58
C LEU A 54 -6.17 15.45 -25.31
N SER A 55 -5.25 15.21 -26.25
CA SER A 55 -4.74 16.25 -27.13
C SER A 55 -5.71 16.58 -28.24
N ASN A 56 -6.44 15.58 -28.71
CA ASN A 56 -7.46 15.73 -29.73
C ASN A 56 -8.86 15.73 -29.08
N LEU A 57 -9.40 16.94 -28.90
CA LEU A 57 -10.72 17.14 -28.28
C LEU A 57 -11.89 16.80 -29.22
N GLU A 58 -11.62 16.62 -30.52
CA GLU A 58 -12.65 16.26 -31.51
C GLU A 58 -12.95 14.76 -31.52
N GLN A 59 -12.07 13.94 -30.97
CA GLN A 59 -12.30 12.50 -30.83
C GLN A 59 -12.78 12.16 -29.44
N ALA A 60 -14.06 11.80 -29.32
CA ALA A 60 -14.61 11.26 -28.08
C ALA A 60 -13.95 9.91 -27.77
N GLN A 61 -13.19 9.85 -26.67
CA GLN A 61 -12.65 8.59 -26.16
C GLN A 61 -13.37 8.19 -24.88
N HIS A 62 -13.64 6.89 -24.75
CA HIS A 62 -14.27 6.33 -23.56
C HIS A 62 -13.20 5.88 -22.57
N PHE A 63 -13.27 6.38 -21.33
CA PHE A 63 -12.43 5.95 -20.23
C PHE A 63 -13.18 4.99 -19.33
N PHE A 64 -12.55 3.87 -18.99
CA PHE A 64 -13.09 2.92 -18.04
C PHE A 64 -12.31 3.01 -16.74
N ILE A 65 -13.03 3.26 -15.65
CA ILE A 65 -12.44 3.36 -14.33
C ILE A 65 -12.68 2.05 -13.60
N MET A 66 -11.60 1.34 -13.28
CA MET A 66 -11.66 0.12 -12.50
C MET A 66 -11.91 0.45 -11.03
N LYS A 67 -12.98 -0.10 -10.45
CA LYS A 67 -13.36 0.06 -9.04
C LYS A 67 -13.09 -1.19 -8.20
N GLY A 68 -12.35 -2.13 -8.70
CA GLY A 68 -12.08 -3.42 -8.09
C GLY A 68 -12.13 -4.53 -9.12
N LEU A 69 -11.92 -5.79 -8.72
CA LEU A 69 -11.92 -6.93 -9.63
C LEU A 69 -13.30 -7.09 -10.29
N GLY A 70 -13.29 -6.97 -11.60
CA GLY A 70 -14.49 -7.18 -12.42
C GLY A 70 -15.55 -6.07 -12.34
N TYR A 71 -15.30 -5.00 -11.59
CA TYR A 71 -16.22 -3.87 -11.50
C TYR A 71 -15.59 -2.60 -12.08
N PHE A 72 -16.28 -1.96 -13.01
CA PHE A 72 -15.86 -0.73 -13.66
C PHE A 72 -17.02 0.24 -13.82
N THR A 73 -16.71 1.54 -13.90
CA THR A 73 -17.65 2.57 -14.36
C THR A 73 -17.10 3.19 -15.62
N SER A 74 -17.97 3.39 -16.63
CA SER A 74 -17.65 4.22 -17.78
C SER A 74 -17.91 5.68 -17.43
N ASP A 75 -16.89 6.53 -17.51
CA ASP A 75 -17.07 7.98 -17.57
C ASP A 75 -17.22 8.36 -19.04
N LEU A 76 -18.47 8.54 -19.45
CA LEU A 76 -18.81 9.00 -20.79
C LEU A 76 -18.76 10.53 -20.79
N GLY A 77 -17.86 11.10 -21.56
CA GLY A 77 -17.93 12.51 -21.95
C GLY A 77 -17.03 13.49 -21.19
N GLY A 78 -16.02 13.02 -20.46
CA GLY A 78 -14.99 13.91 -19.93
C GLY A 78 -13.69 13.81 -20.73
N ASN A 79 -13.22 14.92 -21.28
CA ASN A 79 -11.88 15.01 -21.88
C ASN A 79 -10.78 15.05 -20.82
N TYR A 80 -11.16 14.97 -19.55
CA TYR A 80 -10.31 15.15 -18.40
C TYR A 80 -10.79 14.29 -17.23
N VAL A 81 -9.93 13.40 -16.79
CA VAL A 81 -10.17 12.59 -15.57
C VAL A 81 -8.98 12.74 -14.65
N ARG A 82 -9.21 13.27 -13.45
CA ARG A 82 -8.20 13.39 -12.42
C ARG A 82 -8.55 12.53 -11.21
N ARG A 83 -7.55 11.89 -10.64
CA ARG A 83 -7.65 11.09 -9.41
C ARG A 83 -6.49 11.41 -8.49
N GLN A 84 -6.79 11.45 -7.22
CA GLN A 84 -5.79 11.60 -6.17
C GLN A 84 -5.82 10.35 -5.29
N TYR A 85 -4.66 9.78 -5.09
CA TYR A 85 -4.43 8.66 -4.18
C TYR A 85 -3.61 9.17 -3.01
N ASN A 86 -4.14 9.02 -1.79
CA ASN A 86 -3.47 9.40 -0.56
C ASN A 86 -3.32 8.15 0.30
N GLY A 87 -2.10 7.65 0.45
CA GLY A 87 -1.78 6.44 1.20
C GLY A 87 -0.96 6.75 2.43
N ASN A 88 -1.32 6.12 3.54
CA ASN A 88 -0.54 6.08 4.76
C ASN A 88 -0.32 4.64 5.19
N SER A 89 0.88 4.33 5.65
CA SER A 89 1.18 3.03 6.26
C SER A 89 1.89 3.22 7.59
N VAL A 90 1.48 2.41 8.55
CA VAL A 90 2.13 2.29 9.85
C VAL A 90 2.43 0.82 10.08
N GLY A 91 3.63 0.53 10.56
CA GLY A 91 4.05 -0.83 10.84
C GLY A 91 5.12 -0.89 11.92
N GLY A 92 5.43 -2.11 12.32
CA GLY A 92 6.52 -2.37 13.25
C GLY A 92 7.06 -3.78 13.07
N GLU A 93 8.31 -3.95 13.42
CA GLU A 93 9.02 -5.22 13.39
C GLU A 93 9.75 -5.45 14.70
N LEU A 94 9.62 -6.65 15.23
CA LEU A 94 10.41 -7.18 16.34
C LEU A 94 11.30 -8.29 15.79
N GLN A 95 12.60 -8.17 16.01
CA GLN A 95 13.59 -9.18 15.65
C GLN A 95 14.34 -9.65 16.88
N TYR A 96 14.47 -10.95 17.02
CA TYR A 96 15.36 -11.58 17.97
C TYR A 96 16.46 -12.32 17.23
N ASN A 97 17.71 -12.11 17.65
CA ASN A 97 18.87 -12.78 17.08
C ASN A 97 19.67 -13.43 18.22
N PHE A 98 19.86 -14.75 18.10
CA PHE A 98 20.75 -15.54 18.94
C PHE A 98 22.01 -15.92 18.15
N LYS A 99 23.18 -15.64 18.73
CA LYS A 99 24.49 -15.99 18.17
C LYS A 99 25.14 -17.09 19.00
N GLY A 100 25.36 -18.26 18.41
CA GLY A 100 26.00 -19.43 19.04
C GLY A 100 26.49 -20.37 17.97
N ASP A 101 26.66 -21.66 18.29
CA ASP A 101 26.97 -22.71 17.32
C ASP A 101 25.93 -22.80 16.21
N VAL A 102 24.67 -22.51 16.57
CA VAL A 102 23.57 -22.25 15.65
C VAL A 102 23.17 -20.79 15.80
N ASN A 103 23.30 -20.03 14.73
CA ASN A 103 22.74 -18.67 14.69
C ASN A 103 21.26 -18.76 14.35
N LEU A 104 20.43 -18.11 15.17
CA LEU A 104 18.98 -18.09 15.02
C LEU A 104 18.47 -16.65 14.90
N ILE A 105 17.62 -16.40 13.90
CA ILE A 105 16.93 -15.13 13.73
C ILE A 105 15.43 -15.40 13.68
N VAL A 106 14.68 -14.78 14.57
CA VAL A 106 13.22 -14.78 14.56
C VAL A 106 12.74 -13.37 14.34
N THR A 107 11.84 -13.17 13.39
CA THR A 107 11.30 -11.86 13.06
C THR A 107 9.78 -11.93 13.02
N GLY A 108 9.12 -11.00 13.70
CA GLY A 108 7.69 -10.77 13.59
C GLY A 108 7.43 -9.34 13.17
N SER A 109 6.65 -9.13 12.13
CA SER A 109 6.28 -7.80 11.66
C SER A 109 4.79 -7.69 11.36
N TRP A 110 4.27 -6.51 11.60
CA TRP A 110 2.91 -6.11 11.26
C TRP A 110 2.93 -4.76 10.58
N ALA A 111 2.10 -4.59 9.55
CA ALA A 111 1.91 -3.32 8.88
C ALA A 111 0.46 -3.15 8.43
N ARG A 112 -0.07 -1.95 8.57
CA ARG A 112 -1.37 -1.54 8.06
C ARG A 112 -1.22 -0.36 7.14
N LYS A 113 -1.68 -0.54 5.89
CA LYS A 113 -1.76 0.51 4.88
C LYS A 113 -3.21 0.91 4.66
N VAL A 114 -3.48 2.20 4.62
CA VAL A 114 -4.76 2.76 4.18
C VAL A 114 -4.48 3.70 3.02
N GLU A 115 -5.18 3.50 1.91
CA GLU A 115 -5.09 4.35 0.73
C GLU A 115 -6.47 4.84 0.35
N ASP A 116 -6.65 6.16 0.30
CA ASP A 116 -7.88 6.82 -0.08
C ASP A 116 -7.81 7.30 -1.53
N VAL A 117 -8.89 7.10 -2.27
CA VAL A 117 -9.05 7.57 -3.64
C VAL A 117 -10.08 8.68 -3.66
N THR A 118 -9.65 9.86 -4.14
CA THR A 118 -10.51 11.03 -4.26
C THR A 118 -10.53 11.54 -5.70
N VAL A 119 -11.67 12.10 -6.10
CA VAL A 119 -11.82 12.82 -7.37
C VAL A 119 -12.00 14.29 -7.04
N PRO A 120 -11.09 15.15 -7.51
CA PRO A 120 -11.28 16.59 -7.36
C PRO A 120 -12.43 17.04 -8.28
N ILE A 121 -13.59 17.33 -7.70
CA ILE A 121 -14.75 17.89 -8.41
C ILE A 121 -14.92 19.32 -7.92
N ALA A 122 -14.71 20.26 -8.81
CA ALA A 122 -14.80 21.69 -8.52
C ALA A 122 -14.03 22.11 -7.25
N THR A 123 -14.74 22.56 -6.22
CA THR A 123 -14.14 23.07 -4.98
C THR A 123 -13.97 22.02 -3.89
N GLN A 124 -14.68 20.89 -4.00
CA GLN A 124 -14.72 19.86 -2.95
C GLN A 124 -14.34 18.47 -3.50
N PRO A 125 -13.31 17.80 -2.95
CA PRO A 125 -12.91 16.48 -3.41
C PRO A 125 -13.94 15.41 -2.98
N LYS A 126 -14.41 14.63 -3.95
CA LYS A 126 -15.30 13.48 -3.71
C LYS A 126 -14.47 12.25 -3.38
N LYS A 127 -14.70 11.63 -2.21
CA LYS A 127 -14.09 10.35 -1.85
C LYS A 127 -14.79 9.20 -2.57
N GLN A 128 -14.06 8.43 -3.37
CA GLN A 128 -14.63 7.31 -4.14
C GLN A 128 -14.47 5.98 -3.42
N GLY A 129 -13.34 5.76 -2.80
CA GLY A 129 -13.04 4.51 -2.14
C GLY A 129 -11.82 4.59 -1.25
N SER A 130 -11.61 3.51 -0.50
CA SER A 130 -10.40 3.28 0.26
C SER A 130 -9.97 1.83 0.11
N VAL A 131 -8.68 1.59 0.18
CA VAL A 131 -8.10 0.25 0.30
C VAL A 131 -7.41 0.17 1.64
N VAL A 132 -7.75 -0.86 2.42
CA VAL A 132 -7.06 -1.20 3.67
C VAL A 132 -6.31 -2.50 3.44
N ASP A 133 -5.01 -2.52 3.71
CA ASP A 133 -4.12 -3.67 3.51
C ASP A 133 -3.39 -3.95 4.82
N ASP A 134 -3.82 -5.00 5.51
CA ASP A 134 -3.23 -5.49 6.75
C ASP A 134 -2.30 -6.67 6.45
N ARG A 135 -1.08 -6.62 6.98
CA ARG A 135 -0.06 -7.65 6.80
C ARG A 135 0.53 -8.07 8.13
N LEU A 136 0.57 -9.36 8.34
CA LEU A 136 1.31 -9.99 9.42
C LEU A 136 2.35 -10.93 8.79
N LYS A 137 3.60 -10.83 9.22
CA LYS A 137 4.67 -11.72 8.76
C LYS A 137 5.47 -12.23 9.94
N VAL A 138 5.75 -13.52 9.91
CA VAL A 138 6.65 -14.18 10.86
C VAL A 138 7.71 -14.94 10.08
N SER A 139 8.95 -14.82 10.46
CA SER A 139 10.04 -15.59 9.83
C SER A 139 11.01 -16.14 10.86
N LEU A 140 11.53 -17.30 10.54
CA LEU A 140 12.56 -18.02 11.28
C LEU A 140 13.71 -18.29 10.30
N ALA A 141 14.93 -17.94 10.67
CA ALA A 141 16.12 -18.32 9.93
C ALA A 141 17.13 -18.92 10.91
N ALA A 142 17.69 -20.05 10.55
CA ALA A 142 18.74 -20.71 11.32
C ALA A 142 19.91 -21.05 10.40
N ASN A 143 21.13 -20.81 10.84
CA ASN A 143 22.32 -21.24 10.14
C ASN A 143 23.36 -21.80 11.12
N THR A 144 24.09 -22.80 10.66
CA THR A 144 25.19 -23.43 11.40
C THR A 144 26.27 -23.87 10.43
N THR A 145 27.51 -23.86 10.90
CA THR A 145 28.66 -24.36 10.13
C THR A 145 29.22 -25.58 10.86
N THR A 146 29.26 -26.71 10.16
CA THR A 146 29.83 -27.94 10.70
C THR A 146 31.36 -27.89 10.77
N ARG A 147 31.96 -28.75 11.58
CA ARG A 147 33.43 -28.86 11.68
C ARG A 147 34.13 -29.18 10.36
N GLY A 148 33.38 -29.76 9.40
CA GLY A 148 33.89 -30.01 8.03
C GLY A 148 33.83 -28.82 7.09
N GLY A 149 33.44 -27.62 7.57
CA GLY A 149 33.32 -26.39 6.76
C GLY A 149 32.02 -26.27 5.95
N TYR A 150 31.06 -27.18 6.11
CA TYR A 150 29.77 -27.09 5.43
C TYR A 150 28.84 -26.17 6.21
N THR A 151 28.22 -25.22 5.52
CA THR A 151 27.21 -24.34 6.10
C THR A 151 25.83 -24.82 5.72
N HIS A 152 24.97 -25.04 6.73
CA HIS A 152 23.55 -25.34 6.58
C HIS A 152 22.76 -24.09 6.90
N SER A 153 21.79 -23.76 6.05
CA SER A 153 20.91 -22.61 6.25
C SER A 153 19.47 -23.04 6.00
N VAL A 154 18.59 -22.79 6.98
CA VAL A 154 17.16 -23.05 6.88
C VAL A 154 16.42 -21.74 7.08
N ARG A 155 15.45 -21.47 6.23
CA ARG A 155 14.55 -20.34 6.39
C ARG A 155 13.11 -20.79 6.22
N LEU A 156 12.27 -20.39 7.17
CA LEU A 156 10.82 -20.56 7.13
C LEU A 156 10.18 -19.17 7.27
N SER A 157 9.24 -18.83 6.42
CA SER A 157 8.44 -17.62 6.59
C SER A 157 6.97 -17.88 6.35
N TYR A 158 6.13 -17.21 7.12
CA TYR A 158 4.68 -17.17 6.98
C TYR A 158 4.23 -15.72 6.85
N GLN A 159 3.36 -15.45 5.91
CA GLN A 159 2.72 -14.16 5.74
C GLN A 159 1.21 -14.34 5.62
N ASP A 160 0.47 -13.59 6.44
CA ASP A 160 -0.97 -13.38 6.30
C ASP A 160 -1.22 -11.96 5.81
N ARG A 161 -2.03 -11.81 4.77
CA ARG A 161 -2.40 -10.52 4.20
C ARG A 161 -3.89 -10.46 3.98
N ALA A 162 -4.53 -9.41 4.53
CA ALA A 162 -5.93 -9.11 4.33
C ALA A 162 -6.06 -7.75 3.64
N ILE A 163 -6.79 -7.70 2.53
CA ILE A 163 -7.06 -6.48 1.78
C ILE A 163 -8.56 -6.27 1.69
N ASP A 164 -9.02 -5.11 2.17
CA ASP A 164 -10.42 -4.68 2.08
C ASP A 164 -10.54 -3.47 1.15
N GLY A 165 -11.33 -3.61 0.09
CA GLY A 165 -11.75 -2.52 -0.78
C GLY A 165 -13.08 -1.93 -0.27
N ILE A 166 -13.04 -0.67 0.14
CA ILE A 166 -14.17 0.05 0.73
C ILE A 166 -14.72 1.05 -0.30
N GLU A 167 -16.02 0.98 -0.58
CA GLU A 167 -16.73 1.93 -1.42
C GLU A 167 -17.47 2.96 -0.58
N TYR A 168 -17.47 4.22 -1.05
CA TYR A 168 -18.25 5.32 -0.49
C TYR A 168 -19.29 5.78 -1.50
N VAL A 169 -20.54 5.77 -1.10
CA VAL A 169 -21.63 6.42 -1.84
C VAL A 169 -21.88 7.76 -1.20
N GLN A 170 -21.66 8.83 -1.96
CA GLN A 170 -21.76 10.20 -1.45
C GLN A 170 -22.78 10.99 -2.24
N LYS A 171 -23.52 11.85 -1.55
CA LYS A 171 -24.44 12.84 -2.11
C LYS A 171 -23.87 14.24 -1.84
N TYR A 172 -23.91 15.10 -2.84
CA TYR A 172 -23.54 16.50 -2.64
C TYR A 172 -24.67 17.24 -1.91
N ASP A 173 -24.33 17.89 -0.80
CA ASP A 173 -25.23 18.78 -0.08
C ASP A 173 -24.97 20.22 -0.54
N ASN A 174 -25.98 20.80 -1.14
CA ASN A 174 -25.92 22.17 -1.69
C ASN A 174 -26.45 23.21 -0.69
N ASN A 175 -26.58 22.88 0.58
CA ASN A 175 -26.96 23.86 1.60
C ASN A 175 -25.86 24.91 1.75
N TYR A 176 -26.27 26.18 1.85
CA TYR A 176 -25.39 27.36 1.85
C TYR A 176 -24.30 27.34 2.95
N GLU A 177 -24.48 26.53 4.00
CA GLU A 177 -23.56 26.44 5.13
C GLU A 177 -22.53 25.30 5.02
N SER A 178 -22.77 24.26 4.21
CA SER A 178 -21.94 23.05 4.22
C SER A 178 -21.53 22.52 2.86
N GLN A 179 -21.71 23.17 1.77
CA GLN A 179 -21.33 22.78 0.39
C GLN A 179 -20.31 21.62 0.30
N ASP A 180 -20.68 20.42 0.77
CA ASP A 180 -19.76 19.28 0.93
C ASP A 180 -20.41 17.96 0.48
N TRP A 181 -19.57 16.92 0.31
CA TRP A 181 -20.00 15.57 -0.03
C TRP A 181 -20.34 14.78 1.25
N ILE A 182 -21.62 14.52 1.47
CA ILE A 182 -22.07 13.71 2.61
C ILE A 182 -22.06 12.23 2.22
N THR A 183 -21.37 11.41 3.02
CA THR A 183 -21.37 9.96 2.83
C THR A 183 -22.69 9.39 3.32
N ILE A 184 -23.52 8.88 2.40
CA ILE A 184 -24.81 8.23 2.71
C ILE A 184 -24.65 6.73 2.94
N TRP A 185 -23.61 6.11 2.39
CA TRP A 185 -23.29 4.72 2.60
C TRP A 185 -21.78 4.46 2.47
N LYS A 186 -21.29 3.55 3.31
CA LYS A 186 -19.92 3.06 3.29
C LYS A 186 -19.92 1.55 3.55
N GLY A 187 -19.23 0.77 2.74
CA GLY A 187 -19.16 -0.67 2.94
C GLY A 187 -18.00 -1.32 2.22
N ILE A 188 -17.66 -2.53 2.67
CA ILE A 188 -16.64 -3.36 2.03
C ILE A 188 -17.25 -3.94 0.76
N ARG A 189 -16.61 -3.69 -0.38
CA ARG A 189 -17.03 -4.13 -1.70
C ARG A 189 -16.25 -5.35 -2.18
N SER A 190 -14.99 -5.44 -1.79
CA SER A 190 -14.11 -6.55 -2.15
C SER A 190 -13.19 -6.88 -0.98
N GLN A 191 -12.94 -8.18 -0.79
CA GLN A 191 -12.03 -8.69 0.23
C GLN A 191 -11.11 -9.73 -0.37
N TYR A 192 -9.83 -9.63 0.01
CA TYR A 192 -8.81 -10.62 -0.33
C TYR A 192 -8.11 -11.07 0.93
N ARG A 193 -7.91 -12.35 1.05
CA ARG A 193 -7.02 -12.93 2.06
C ARG A 193 -6.05 -13.87 1.38
N THR A 194 -4.77 -13.71 1.67
CA THR A 194 -3.71 -14.57 1.16
C THR A 194 -2.85 -15.04 2.30
N HIS A 195 -2.56 -16.34 2.31
CA HIS A 195 -1.60 -16.98 3.20
C HIS A 195 -0.43 -17.46 2.36
N HIS A 196 0.76 -17.08 2.72
CA HIS A 196 1.97 -17.46 2.00
C HIS A 196 2.96 -18.09 2.96
N ILE A 197 3.46 -19.26 2.58
CA ILE A 197 4.46 -20.01 3.34
C ILE A 197 5.64 -20.26 2.40
N ASP A 198 6.83 -19.83 2.83
CA ASP A 198 8.09 -20.11 2.14
C ASP A 198 8.97 -20.98 3.01
N PHE A 199 9.55 -21.98 2.42
CA PHE A 199 10.58 -22.83 3.02
C PHE A 199 11.79 -22.88 2.08
N ASN A 200 12.97 -22.59 2.61
CA ASN A 200 14.23 -22.68 1.91
C ASN A 200 15.26 -23.41 2.78
N TYR A 201 16.01 -24.32 2.15
CA TYR A 201 17.15 -25.02 2.75
C TYR A 201 18.38 -24.82 1.87
#